data_213597ef4276e86e9eb432396fd48c3b
#
_entry.id   213597ef4276e86e9eb432396fd48c3b
#
_cell.length_a   1.000
_cell.length_b   1.000
_cell.length_c   1.000
_cell.angle_alpha   90.00
_cell.angle_beta   90.00
_cell.angle_gamma   90.00
#
_symmetry.space_group_name_H-M   'P 1'
#
loop_
_entity.id
_entity.type
_entity.pdbx_description
1 polymer ?
#
loop_
_entity_poly.entity_id
_entity_poly.type
_entity_poly.pdbx_seq_one_letter_code
_entity_poly.pdbx_strand_id
1 'polypeptide(L)'
;MSRVAFLAFLFFSHVVSADPRLVPPASGAIDVAFVITEGANVIDMAGPWEVLQDTPWPGTETPAFRLYTVSDARKPVKMTGGLAVVPDFTFEDAPPPALVFVGAQGASRGRAAWLRKVAADPSNQAVVSVCTGAFRLAEAGLLDGLHATTHHDFFDVFEKRFPKVKLDRGARFVQGAPNVFTAGGLTSGVDLALHIVGLYFGAQAAANTARYMEYHPPN
;
A
#
# COMPACT_ATOMS: atom_id res chain seq x y z
N MET A 1 37.16 55.53 -17.73
CA MET A 1 36.90 54.15 -18.23
C MET A 1 36.24 53.39 -17.09
N SER A 2 34.89 53.37 -17.08
CA SER A 2 34.09 52.75 -16.02
C SER A 2 33.73 51.34 -16.43
N ARG A 3 34.10 50.32 -15.63
CA ARG A 3 33.78 48.92 -15.84
C ARG A 3 32.45 48.64 -15.15
N VAL A 4 31.40 48.40 -15.95
CA VAL A 4 30.10 47.88 -15.47
C VAL A 4 30.23 46.38 -15.33
N ALA A 5 30.12 45.86 -14.08
CA ALA A 5 30.04 44.44 -13.79
C ALA A 5 28.60 43.99 -13.95
N PHE A 6 28.36 43.10 -14.90
CA PHE A 6 27.07 42.39 -15.05
C PHE A 6 27.01 41.25 -14.04
N LEU A 7 26.13 41.38 -13.05
CA LEU A 7 25.80 40.30 -12.12
C LEU A 7 24.71 39.42 -12.79
N ALA A 8 25.10 38.23 -13.22
CA ALA A 8 24.15 37.23 -13.69
C ALA A 8 23.44 36.55 -12.49
N PHE A 9 22.17 36.87 -12.31
CA PHE A 9 21.29 36.13 -11.38
C PHE A 9 20.92 34.79 -11.98
N LEU A 10 21.51 33.71 -11.48
CA LEU A 10 21.08 32.34 -11.73
C LEU A 10 19.78 32.08 -10.95
N PHE A 11 18.65 32.11 -11.65
CA PHE A 11 17.40 31.60 -11.11
C PHE A 11 17.47 30.06 -11.05
N PHE A 12 17.71 29.51 -9.85
CA PHE A 12 17.45 28.11 -9.56
C PHE A 12 15.93 27.94 -9.51
N SER A 13 15.35 27.48 -10.62
CA SER A 13 13.98 26.97 -10.62
C SER A 13 13.96 25.69 -9.78
N HIS A 14 13.46 25.79 -8.56
CA HIS A 14 13.08 24.61 -7.77
C HIS A 14 11.91 23.97 -8.51
N VAL A 15 12.18 22.87 -9.23
CA VAL A 15 11.14 21.96 -9.68
C VAL A 15 10.57 21.35 -8.41
N VAL A 16 9.45 21.88 -7.93
CA VAL A 16 8.61 21.21 -6.95
C VAL A 16 8.10 19.95 -7.64
N SER A 17 8.73 18.81 -7.37
CA SER A 17 8.18 17.53 -7.75
C SER A 17 6.81 17.44 -7.06
N ALA A 18 5.73 17.51 -7.82
CA ALA A 18 4.42 17.24 -7.26
C ALA A 18 4.44 15.82 -6.71
N ASP A 19 4.06 15.64 -5.44
CA ASP A 19 3.87 14.32 -4.87
C ASP A 19 3.00 13.49 -5.83
N PRO A 20 3.40 12.25 -6.15
CA PRO A 20 2.63 11.40 -7.03
C PRO A 20 1.24 11.17 -6.40
N ARG A 21 0.24 11.84 -6.93
CA ARG A 21 -1.15 11.67 -6.48
C ARG A 21 -1.73 10.45 -7.17
N LEU A 22 -2.40 9.62 -6.39
CA LEU A 22 -3.26 8.58 -6.94
C LEU A 22 -4.51 9.25 -7.53
N VAL A 23 -5.02 8.72 -8.64
CA VAL A 23 -6.12 9.36 -9.40
C VAL A 23 -7.40 8.56 -9.19
N PRO A 24 -8.41 9.11 -8.50
CA PRO A 24 -9.68 8.43 -8.36
C PRO A 24 -10.38 8.32 -9.72
N PRO A 25 -11.19 7.26 -9.96
CA PRO A 25 -11.97 7.15 -11.19
C PRO A 25 -12.99 8.29 -11.28
N ALA A 26 -13.40 8.63 -12.52
CA ALA A 26 -14.39 9.68 -12.76
C ALA A 26 -15.77 9.36 -12.17
N SER A 27 -16.06 8.08 -11.92
CA SER A 27 -17.31 7.60 -11.31
C SER A 27 -17.11 6.20 -10.71
N GLY A 28 -17.99 5.81 -9.80
CA GLY A 28 -17.92 4.52 -9.11
C GLY A 28 -16.95 4.56 -7.92
N ALA A 29 -16.57 3.40 -7.42
CA ALA A 29 -15.65 3.24 -6.31
C ALA A 29 -14.25 2.82 -6.78
N ILE A 30 -13.24 3.06 -5.95
CA ILE A 30 -11.87 2.59 -6.16
C ILE A 30 -11.81 1.12 -5.72
N ASP A 31 -11.46 0.23 -6.63
CA ASP A 31 -11.37 -1.21 -6.37
C ASP A 31 -10.10 -1.57 -5.60
N VAL A 32 -10.25 -2.27 -4.48
CA VAL A 32 -9.16 -2.65 -3.60
C VAL A 32 -9.19 -4.14 -3.31
N ALA A 33 -8.15 -4.86 -3.73
CA ALA A 33 -7.97 -6.27 -3.43
C ALA A 33 -7.11 -6.47 -2.18
N PHE A 34 -7.62 -7.23 -1.22
CA PHE A 34 -6.84 -7.72 -0.09
C PHE A 34 -6.47 -9.19 -0.31
N VAL A 35 -5.19 -9.44 -0.50
CA VAL A 35 -4.70 -10.81 -0.68
C VAL A 35 -4.62 -11.51 0.67
N ILE A 36 -5.36 -12.58 0.83
CA ILE A 36 -5.36 -13.43 2.01
C ILE A 36 -5.06 -14.87 1.64
N THR A 37 -4.10 -15.48 2.32
CA THR A 37 -3.82 -16.92 2.21
C THR A 37 -3.64 -17.51 3.59
N GLU A 38 -3.47 -18.83 3.71
CA GLU A 38 -3.37 -19.50 5.01
C GLU A 38 -2.37 -18.80 5.95
N GLY A 39 -2.77 -18.59 7.21
CA GLY A 39 -1.98 -17.87 8.20
C GLY A 39 -1.89 -16.36 8.01
N ALA A 40 -2.75 -15.76 7.17
CA ALA A 40 -2.77 -14.29 7.01
C ALA A 40 -2.98 -13.59 8.36
N ASN A 41 -2.20 -12.53 8.60
CA ASN A 41 -2.32 -11.77 9.83
C ASN A 41 -3.58 -10.87 9.78
N VAL A 42 -4.43 -10.98 10.81
CA VAL A 42 -5.73 -10.30 10.85
C VAL A 42 -5.58 -8.79 10.76
N ILE A 43 -4.71 -8.18 11.58
CA ILE A 43 -4.59 -6.72 11.64
C ILE A 43 -3.93 -6.13 10.39
N ASP A 44 -3.06 -6.89 9.70
CA ASP A 44 -2.43 -6.44 8.46
C ASP A 44 -3.45 -6.27 7.32
N MET A 45 -4.56 -7.00 7.39
CA MET A 45 -5.71 -6.86 6.50
C MET A 45 -6.74 -5.89 7.10
N ALA A 46 -7.22 -6.16 8.31
CA ALA A 46 -8.35 -5.47 8.91
C ALA A 46 -8.05 -4.00 9.22
N GLY A 47 -6.81 -3.65 9.58
CA GLY A 47 -6.44 -2.25 9.83
C GLY A 47 -6.59 -1.36 8.59
N PRO A 48 -5.91 -1.65 7.47
CA PRO A 48 -6.13 -0.92 6.22
C PRO A 48 -7.55 -1.04 5.67
N TRP A 49 -8.21 -2.19 5.84
CA TRP A 49 -9.59 -2.41 5.44
C TRP A 49 -10.52 -1.39 6.09
N GLU A 50 -10.44 -1.25 7.41
CA GLU A 50 -11.29 -0.34 8.17
C GLU A 50 -11.06 1.12 7.74
N VAL A 51 -9.80 1.54 7.58
CA VAL A 51 -9.48 2.88 7.06
C VAL A 51 -10.18 3.17 5.73
N LEU A 52 -10.08 2.24 4.79
CA LEU A 52 -10.64 2.43 3.44
C LEU A 52 -12.16 2.32 3.44
N GLN A 53 -12.73 1.39 4.24
CA GLN A 53 -14.17 1.24 4.41
C GLN A 53 -14.82 2.54 4.92
N ASP A 54 -14.17 3.17 5.90
CA ASP A 54 -14.67 4.37 6.57
C ASP A 54 -14.31 5.69 5.87
N THR A 55 -13.76 5.60 4.65
CA THR A 55 -13.44 6.76 3.83
C THR A 55 -14.53 6.99 2.78
N PRO A 56 -15.37 8.01 2.92
CA PRO A 56 -16.34 8.40 1.90
C PRO A 56 -15.70 9.24 0.80
N TRP A 57 -16.36 9.37 -0.33
CA TRP A 57 -16.06 10.41 -1.30
C TRP A 57 -16.15 11.80 -0.64
N PRO A 58 -15.19 12.70 -0.92
CA PRO A 58 -15.20 14.04 -0.32
C PRO A 58 -16.53 14.77 -0.51
N GLY A 59 -17.10 15.22 0.63
CA GLY A 59 -18.38 15.94 0.65
C GLY A 59 -19.63 15.07 0.52
N THR A 60 -19.51 13.76 0.61
CA THR A 60 -20.63 12.81 0.58
C THR A 60 -20.54 11.78 1.71
N GLU A 61 -21.54 10.91 1.82
CA GLU A 61 -21.52 9.73 2.69
C GLU A 61 -21.31 8.42 1.89
N THR A 62 -21.08 8.54 0.57
CA THR A 62 -20.90 7.39 -0.30
C THR A 62 -19.49 6.81 -0.11
N PRO A 63 -19.34 5.50 0.16
CA PRO A 63 -18.00 4.87 0.26
C PRO A 63 -17.14 5.11 -0.99
N ALA A 64 -15.90 5.54 -0.78
CA ALA A 64 -14.98 5.80 -1.88
C ALA A 64 -14.31 4.54 -2.43
N PHE A 65 -14.24 3.48 -1.63
CA PHE A 65 -13.55 2.25 -1.97
C PHE A 65 -14.52 1.06 -2.00
N ARG A 66 -14.30 0.15 -2.95
CA ARG A 66 -14.93 -1.16 -3.01
C ARG A 66 -13.91 -2.21 -2.64
N LEU A 67 -14.05 -2.81 -1.46
CA LEU A 67 -13.09 -3.73 -0.88
C LEU A 67 -13.50 -5.17 -1.15
N TYR A 68 -12.52 -6.02 -1.48
CA TYR A 68 -12.75 -7.45 -1.63
C TYR A 68 -11.48 -8.26 -1.33
N THR A 69 -11.68 -9.52 -0.99
CA THR A 69 -10.62 -10.46 -0.66
C THR A 69 -10.31 -11.40 -1.83
N VAL A 70 -9.01 -11.72 -2.00
CA VAL A 70 -8.52 -12.61 -3.06
C VAL A 70 -7.60 -13.67 -2.48
N SER A 71 -7.76 -14.93 -2.92
CA SER A 71 -6.95 -16.07 -2.47
C SER A 71 -6.68 -17.09 -3.59
N ASP A 72 -6.02 -18.20 -3.23
CA ASP A 72 -5.78 -19.36 -4.12
C ASP A 72 -7.09 -20.05 -4.54
N ALA A 73 -8.09 -20.06 -3.66
CA ALA A 73 -9.34 -20.75 -3.85
C ALA A 73 -10.45 -20.13 -3.00
N ARG A 74 -11.70 -20.32 -3.38
CA ARG A 74 -12.89 -19.92 -2.61
C ARG A 74 -13.22 -20.93 -1.50
N LYS A 75 -12.29 -21.11 -0.57
CA LYS A 75 -12.46 -21.91 0.64
C LYS A 75 -12.03 -21.11 1.87
N PRO A 76 -12.54 -21.41 3.06
CA PRO A 76 -12.14 -20.69 4.26
C PRO A 76 -10.63 -20.66 4.44
N VAL A 77 -10.07 -19.45 4.55
CA VAL A 77 -8.67 -19.19 4.90
C VAL A 77 -8.62 -19.01 6.40
N LYS A 78 -7.80 -19.81 7.10
CA LYS A 78 -7.53 -19.61 8.52
C LYS A 78 -6.46 -18.55 8.69
N MET A 79 -6.85 -17.44 9.28
CA MET A 79 -5.98 -16.33 9.65
C MET A 79 -5.42 -16.51 11.06
N THR A 80 -4.53 -15.61 11.49
CA THR A 80 -4.02 -15.60 12.87
C THR A 80 -5.17 -15.50 13.88
N GLY A 81 -4.98 -16.08 15.07
CA GLY A 81 -6.03 -16.13 16.10
C GLY A 81 -7.21 -17.04 15.78
N GLY A 82 -7.19 -17.76 14.64
CA GLY A 82 -8.25 -18.72 14.27
C GLY A 82 -9.43 -18.11 13.52
N LEU A 83 -9.40 -16.83 13.19
CA LEU A 83 -10.42 -16.21 12.32
C LEU A 83 -10.42 -16.91 10.96
N ALA A 84 -11.61 -17.29 10.47
CA ALA A 84 -11.77 -17.90 9.17
C ALA A 84 -12.54 -16.94 8.24
N VAL A 85 -11.96 -16.66 7.08
CA VAL A 85 -12.57 -15.79 6.06
C VAL A 85 -12.70 -16.58 4.75
N VAL A 86 -13.87 -16.52 4.13
CA VAL A 86 -14.08 -17.06 2.77
C VAL A 86 -13.76 -15.94 1.79
N PRO A 87 -12.75 -16.11 0.90
CA PRO A 87 -12.41 -15.08 -0.07
C PRO A 87 -13.54 -14.84 -1.07
N ASP A 88 -13.70 -13.58 -1.49
CA ASP A 88 -14.68 -13.19 -2.52
C ASP A 88 -14.29 -13.72 -3.89
N PHE A 89 -12.98 -13.70 -4.19
CA PHE A 89 -12.42 -14.07 -5.48
C PHE A 89 -11.19 -14.96 -5.36
N THR A 90 -10.85 -15.61 -6.47
CA THR A 90 -9.56 -16.28 -6.65
C THR A 90 -8.61 -15.42 -7.49
N PHE A 91 -7.31 -15.81 -7.57
CA PHE A 91 -6.36 -15.16 -8.48
C PHE A 91 -6.74 -15.28 -9.96
N GLU A 92 -7.67 -16.18 -10.31
CA GLU A 92 -8.10 -16.43 -11.69
C GLU A 92 -9.24 -15.50 -12.10
N ASP A 93 -10.16 -15.19 -11.16
CA ASP A 93 -11.42 -14.50 -11.47
C ASP A 93 -11.59 -13.16 -10.74
N ALA A 94 -10.57 -12.70 -9.99
CA ALA A 94 -10.61 -11.40 -9.35
C ALA A 94 -10.69 -10.26 -10.39
N PRO A 95 -11.59 -9.27 -10.17
CA PRO A 95 -11.63 -8.09 -11.02
C PRO A 95 -10.30 -7.32 -10.89
N PRO A 96 -9.90 -6.52 -11.92
CA PRO A 96 -8.69 -5.72 -11.87
C PRO A 96 -8.76 -4.68 -10.73
N PRO A 97 -7.87 -4.74 -9.72
CA PRO A 97 -7.86 -3.77 -8.63
C PRO A 97 -7.06 -2.51 -8.98
N ALA A 98 -7.53 -1.36 -8.51
CA ALA A 98 -6.75 -0.14 -8.48
C ALA A 98 -5.66 -0.19 -7.38
N LEU A 99 -5.97 -0.82 -6.25
CA LEU A 99 -5.04 -1.04 -5.14
C LEU A 99 -4.97 -2.52 -4.75
N VAL A 100 -3.78 -2.99 -4.38
CA VAL A 100 -3.59 -4.33 -3.80
C VAL A 100 -2.90 -4.22 -2.46
N PHE A 101 -3.49 -4.83 -1.42
CA PHE A 101 -2.88 -4.97 -0.10
C PHE A 101 -2.47 -6.41 0.16
N VAL A 102 -1.23 -6.57 0.66
CA VAL A 102 -0.64 -7.88 0.99
C VAL A 102 -0.06 -7.82 2.40
N GLY A 103 -0.69 -8.47 3.36
CA GLY A 103 -0.19 -8.62 4.73
C GLY A 103 0.77 -9.81 4.90
N ALA A 104 1.23 -10.01 6.13
CA ALA A 104 1.92 -11.23 6.53
C ALA A 104 1.01 -12.44 6.29
N GLN A 105 1.51 -13.46 5.62
CA GLN A 105 0.74 -14.67 5.28
C GLN A 105 1.64 -15.81 4.79
N GLY A 106 1.11 -17.01 4.78
CA GLY A 106 1.79 -18.23 4.36
C GLY A 106 2.14 -18.26 2.86
N ALA A 107 2.68 -19.39 2.42
CA ALA A 107 2.98 -19.64 1.03
C ALA A 107 1.71 -19.76 0.18
N SER A 108 1.80 -19.36 -1.09
CA SER A 108 0.74 -19.51 -2.08
C SER A 108 1.37 -19.72 -3.46
N ARG A 109 0.83 -20.63 -4.25
CA ARG A 109 1.42 -20.98 -5.56
C ARG A 109 1.15 -19.92 -6.64
N GLY A 110 0.01 -19.26 -6.59
CA GLY A 110 -0.43 -18.31 -7.64
C GLY A 110 -0.08 -16.85 -7.35
N ARG A 111 0.12 -16.50 -6.08
CA ARG A 111 0.22 -15.10 -5.62
C ARG A 111 1.27 -14.28 -6.34
N ALA A 112 2.52 -14.76 -6.43
CA ALA A 112 3.60 -13.99 -7.04
C ALA A 112 3.34 -13.70 -8.53
N ALA A 113 2.80 -14.66 -9.26
CA ALA A 113 2.42 -14.48 -10.67
C ALA A 113 1.27 -13.48 -10.81
N TRP A 114 0.25 -13.60 -9.94
CA TRP A 114 -0.89 -12.68 -9.92
C TRP A 114 -0.47 -11.25 -9.57
N LEU A 115 0.38 -11.08 -8.55
CA LEU A 115 0.90 -9.76 -8.17
C LEU A 115 1.68 -9.08 -9.31
N ARG A 116 2.52 -9.83 -10.04
CA ARG A 116 3.22 -9.30 -11.23
C ARG A 116 2.24 -8.89 -12.33
N LYS A 117 1.22 -9.72 -12.59
CA LYS A 117 0.18 -9.42 -13.59
C LYS A 117 -0.56 -8.14 -13.23
N VAL A 118 -1.01 -8.02 -11.98
CA VAL A 118 -1.74 -6.84 -11.51
C VAL A 118 -0.86 -5.59 -11.51
N ALA A 119 0.37 -5.68 -11.00
CA ALA A 119 1.31 -4.54 -10.99
C ALA A 119 1.69 -4.03 -12.39
N ALA A 120 1.58 -4.89 -13.41
CA ALA A 120 1.80 -4.53 -14.82
C ALA A 120 0.52 -3.97 -15.51
N ASP A 121 -0.64 -4.09 -14.87
CA ASP A 121 -1.90 -3.59 -15.43
C ASP A 121 -1.97 -2.05 -15.27
N PRO A 122 -2.23 -1.30 -16.37
CA PRO A 122 -2.32 0.16 -16.30
C PRO A 122 -3.43 0.69 -15.36
N SER A 123 -4.43 -0.12 -15.04
CA SER A 123 -5.50 0.25 -14.10
C SER A 123 -5.05 0.15 -12.64
N ASN A 124 -3.98 -0.61 -12.35
CA ASN A 124 -3.44 -0.71 -11.00
C ASN A 124 -2.60 0.53 -10.68
N GLN A 125 -2.97 1.23 -9.63
CA GLN A 125 -2.32 2.45 -9.19
C GLN A 125 -1.31 2.21 -8.06
N ALA A 126 -1.49 1.15 -7.26
CA ALA A 126 -0.50 0.78 -6.25
C ALA A 126 -0.59 -0.66 -5.76
N VAL A 127 0.59 -1.21 -5.44
CA VAL A 127 0.76 -2.42 -4.64
C VAL A 127 1.33 -2.05 -3.28
N VAL A 128 0.71 -2.58 -2.23
CA VAL A 128 0.92 -2.18 -0.85
C VAL A 128 1.22 -3.42 -0.02
N SER A 129 2.26 -3.38 0.81
CA SER A 129 2.51 -4.43 1.79
C SER A 129 2.43 -3.91 3.22
N VAL A 130 2.02 -4.79 4.13
CA VAL A 130 2.07 -4.57 5.58
C VAL A 130 2.84 -5.71 6.22
N CYS A 131 3.69 -5.40 7.19
CA CYS A 131 4.44 -6.39 7.96
C CYS A 131 5.34 -7.24 7.04
N THR A 132 5.37 -8.56 7.23
CA THR A 132 6.10 -9.47 6.34
C THR A 132 5.44 -9.69 4.98
N GLY A 133 4.36 -8.98 4.68
CA GLY A 133 3.84 -8.84 3.31
C GLY A 133 4.88 -8.32 2.32
N ALA A 134 5.87 -7.54 2.78
CA ALA A 134 7.01 -7.09 1.97
C ALA A 134 7.80 -8.25 1.36
N PHE A 135 7.93 -9.39 2.05
CA PHE A 135 8.53 -10.61 1.50
C PHE A 135 7.77 -11.09 0.26
N ARG A 136 6.45 -10.94 0.25
CA ARG A 136 5.60 -11.39 -0.85
C ARG A 136 5.74 -10.51 -2.09
N LEU A 137 5.89 -9.19 -1.88
CA LEU A 137 6.22 -8.26 -2.98
C LEU A 137 7.64 -8.51 -3.50
N ALA A 138 8.61 -8.74 -2.62
CA ALA A 138 9.99 -9.05 -3.01
C ALA A 138 10.10 -10.40 -3.76
N GLU A 139 9.36 -11.44 -3.33
CA GLU A 139 9.24 -12.72 -4.05
C GLU A 139 8.65 -12.57 -5.46
N ALA A 140 7.81 -11.56 -5.65
CA ALA A 140 7.27 -11.20 -6.97
C ALA A 140 8.24 -10.33 -7.79
N GLY A 141 9.38 -9.90 -7.23
CA GLY A 141 10.35 -9.01 -7.88
C GLY A 141 9.92 -7.55 -7.92
N LEU A 142 8.88 -7.17 -7.18
CA LEU A 142 8.30 -5.82 -7.20
C LEU A 142 9.06 -4.80 -6.33
N LEU A 143 10.05 -5.26 -5.54
CA LEU A 143 10.86 -4.39 -4.67
C LEU A 143 12.32 -4.25 -5.11
N ASP A 144 12.75 -4.91 -6.18
CA ASP A 144 14.14 -4.89 -6.65
C ASP A 144 14.60 -3.45 -6.94
N GLY A 145 15.67 -3.01 -6.27
CA GLY A 145 16.26 -1.66 -6.42
C GLY A 145 15.51 -0.55 -5.66
N LEU A 146 14.36 -0.83 -5.07
CA LEU A 146 13.53 0.15 -4.36
C LEU A 146 13.89 0.22 -2.87
N HIS A 147 13.53 1.34 -2.25
CA HIS A 147 13.43 1.48 -0.81
C HIS A 147 12.17 0.76 -0.30
N ALA A 148 12.29 0.05 0.83
CA ALA A 148 11.17 -0.67 1.44
C ALA A 148 11.38 -0.85 2.93
N THR A 149 10.30 -1.15 3.66
CA THR A 149 10.36 -1.59 5.05
C THR A 149 9.55 -2.87 5.24
N THR A 150 9.71 -3.50 6.40
CA THR A 150 8.98 -4.70 6.83
C THR A 150 8.86 -4.70 8.35
N HIS A 151 8.32 -5.77 8.95
CA HIS A 151 8.29 -5.92 10.39
C HIS A 151 9.71 -5.97 10.97
N HIS A 152 9.96 -5.25 12.07
CA HIS A 152 11.29 -5.04 12.64
C HIS A 152 12.01 -6.34 13.02
N ASP A 153 11.31 -7.36 13.50
CA ASP A 153 11.90 -8.66 13.85
C ASP A 153 12.46 -9.41 12.62
N PHE A 154 12.10 -8.99 11.43
CA PHE A 154 12.47 -9.65 10.18
C PHE A 154 13.47 -8.86 9.31
N PHE A 155 13.99 -7.74 9.80
CA PHE A 155 14.91 -6.90 9.01
C PHE A 155 16.11 -7.67 8.50
N ASP A 156 16.84 -8.39 9.36
CA ASP A 156 18.07 -9.10 8.98
C ASP A 156 17.79 -10.25 8.00
N VAL A 157 16.67 -10.96 8.21
CA VAL A 157 16.24 -12.04 7.32
C VAL A 157 15.84 -11.47 5.95
N PHE A 158 15.16 -10.32 5.94
CA PHE A 158 14.72 -9.66 4.72
C PHE A 158 15.91 -9.19 3.88
N GLU A 159 16.86 -8.46 4.47
CA GLU A 159 18.07 -8.00 3.79
C GLU A 159 18.90 -9.15 3.21
N LYS A 160 19.08 -10.20 4.00
CA LYS A 160 19.83 -11.39 3.55
C LYS A 160 19.15 -12.09 2.38
N ARG A 161 17.81 -12.16 2.39
CA ARG A 161 17.05 -12.88 1.37
C ARG A 161 16.84 -12.05 0.10
N PHE A 162 16.74 -10.73 0.22
CA PHE A 162 16.47 -9.81 -0.89
C PHE A 162 17.50 -8.69 -0.96
N PRO A 163 18.78 -9.00 -1.28
CA PRO A 163 19.89 -8.05 -1.22
C PRO A 163 19.79 -6.90 -2.23
N LYS A 164 18.87 -6.97 -3.17
CA LYS A 164 18.57 -5.87 -4.11
C LYS A 164 17.63 -4.82 -3.55
N VAL A 165 16.93 -5.11 -2.45
CA VAL A 165 16.01 -4.17 -1.81
C VAL A 165 16.78 -3.29 -0.84
N LYS A 166 16.53 -1.99 -0.86
CA LYS A 166 17.12 -1.03 0.09
C LYS A 166 16.20 -0.94 1.31
N LEU A 167 16.58 -1.62 2.39
CA LEU A 167 15.74 -1.69 3.58
C LEU A 167 15.88 -0.44 4.44
N ASP A 168 14.77 0.26 4.67
CA ASP A 168 14.67 1.41 5.58
C ASP A 168 14.20 0.90 6.95
N ARG A 169 15.16 0.68 7.86
CA ARG A 169 14.92 0.17 9.22
C ARG A 169 14.25 1.25 10.07
N GLY A 170 13.19 0.89 10.76
CA GLY A 170 12.48 1.79 11.70
C GLY A 170 11.48 2.73 11.04
N ALA A 171 11.37 2.78 9.71
CA ALA A 171 10.31 3.54 9.05
C ALA A 171 8.93 2.90 9.32
N ARG A 172 7.94 3.73 9.65
CA ARG A 172 6.56 3.26 9.79
C ARG A 172 6.02 2.74 8.46
N PHE A 173 6.28 3.48 7.38
CA PHE A 173 6.04 3.05 6.00
C PHE A 173 7.00 3.75 5.04
N VAL A 174 7.13 3.21 3.85
CA VAL A 174 8.01 3.70 2.78
C VAL A 174 7.24 3.68 1.47
N GLN A 175 7.30 4.78 0.73
CA GLN A 175 6.94 4.84 -0.68
C GLN A 175 8.21 4.62 -1.50
N GLY A 176 8.43 3.39 -1.96
CA GLY A 176 9.64 3.01 -2.70
C GLY A 176 9.61 3.42 -4.17
N ALA A 177 8.39 3.54 -4.72
CA ALA A 177 8.12 4.04 -6.07
C ALA A 177 6.74 4.73 -6.07
N PRO A 178 6.36 5.46 -7.12
CA PRO A 178 5.04 6.13 -7.20
C PRO A 178 3.85 5.20 -6.94
N ASN A 179 4.00 3.91 -7.24
CA ASN A 179 2.97 2.88 -7.12
C ASN A 179 3.36 1.70 -6.23
N VAL A 180 4.41 1.81 -5.40
CA VAL A 180 4.86 0.73 -4.51
C VAL A 180 5.04 1.26 -3.10
N PHE A 181 4.29 0.69 -2.16
CA PHE A 181 4.28 1.10 -0.76
C PHE A 181 4.52 -0.09 0.16
N THR A 182 5.29 0.12 1.23
CA THR A 182 5.53 -0.91 2.24
C THR A 182 5.39 -0.33 3.63
N ALA A 183 4.67 -1.00 4.53
CA ALA A 183 4.55 -0.63 5.94
C ALA A 183 5.29 -1.63 6.83
N GLY A 184 5.74 -1.16 7.96
CA GLY A 184 6.27 -1.98 9.05
C GLY A 184 5.21 -2.92 9.62
N GLY A 185 5.36 -3.30 10.89
CA GLY A 185 4.47 -4.28 11.52
C GLY A 185 3.10 -3.75 11.89
N LEU A 186 2.09 -4.59 11.70
CA LEU A 186 0.76 -4.48 12.31
C LEU A 186 0.08 -3.12 12.07
N THR A 187 0.03 -2.28 13.12
CA THR A 187 -0.65 -0.97 13.07
C THR A 187 -0.06 0.03 12.07
N SER A 188 1.18 -0.18 11.60
CA SER A 188 1.75 0.65 10.53
C SER A 188 0.93 0.59 9.22
N GLY A 189 0.15 -0.48 9.03
CA GLY A 189 -0.79 -0.60 7.92
C GLY A 189 -1.92 0.43 7.97
N VAL A 190 -2.37 0.82 9.17
CA VAL A 190 -3.37 1.88 9.35
C VAL A 190 -2.80 3.23 8.90
N ASP A 191 -1.57 3.56 9.34
CA ASP A 191 -0.92 4.81 8.95
C ASP A 191 -0.71 4.90 7.44
N LEU A 192 -0.27 3.79 6.82
CA LEU A 192 -0.08 3.73 5.38
C LEU A 192 -1.41 3.85 4.62
N ALA A 193 -2.49 3.23 5.09
CA ALA A 193 -3.80 3.37 4.47
C ALA A 193 -4.32 4.81 4.57
N LEU A 194 -4.16 5.49 5.71
CA LEU A 194 -4.47 6.91 5.85
C LEU A 194 -3.62 7.79 4.92
N HIS A 195 -2.33 7.47 4.75
CA HIS A 195 -1.48 8.14 3.78
C HIS A 195 -2.02 7.98 2.34
N ILE A 196 -2.43 6.77 1.95
CA ILE A 196 -3.03 6.48 0.64
C ILE A 196 -4.35 7.28 0.44
N VAL A 197 -5.19 7.36 1.47
CA VAL A 197 -6.39 8.24 1.45
C VAL A 197 -5.98 9.68 1.18
N GLY A 198 -4.89 10.15 1.83
CA GLY A 198 -4.34 11.48 1.60
C GLY A 198 -3.84 11.71 0.18
N LEU A 199 -3.26 10.69 -0.46
CA LEU A 199 -2.81 10.75 -1.85
C LEU A 199 -4.00 10.85 -2.84
N TYR A 200 -5.13 10.20 -2.55
CA TYR A 200 -6.34 10.29 -3.36
C TYR A 200 -7.11 11.59 -3.14
N PHE A 201 -7.34 11.97 -1.89
CA PHE A 201 -8.36 12.95 -1.53
C PHE A 201 -7.82 14.13 -0.71
N GLY A 202 -6.50 14.15 -0.45
CA GLY A 202 -5.84 15.20 0.32
C GLY A 202 -5.82 14.94 1.84
N ALA A 203 -4.96 15.65 2.53
CA ALA A 203 -4.69 15.46 3.97
C ALA A 203 -5.95 15.62 4.85
N GLN A 204 -6.89 16.49 4.45
CA GLN A 204 -8.13 16.69 5.22
C GLN A 204 -9.03 15.45 5.21
N ALA A 205 -9.11 14.72 4.08
CA ALA A 205 -9.86 13.48 4.01
C ALA A 205 -9.25 12.41 4.92
N ALA A 206 -7.94 12.23 4.88
CA ALA A 206 -7.24 11.31 5.79
C ALA A 206 -7.47 11.67 7.28
N ALA A 207 -7.38 12.96 7.63
CA ALA A 207 -7.65 13.42 8.99
C ALA A 207 -9.11 13.19 9.42
N ASN A 208 -10.07 13.34 8.51
CA ASN A 208 -11.47 13.06 8.79
C ASN A 208 -11.72 11.57 9.05
N THR A 209 -11.14 10.68 8.23
CA THR A 209 -11.20 9.24 8.43
C THR A 209 -10.56 8.83 9.76
N ALA A 210 -9.34 9.31 10.05
CA ALA A 210 -8.67 9.04 11.31
C ALA A 210 -9.51 9.47 12.52
N ARG A 211 -10.13 10.67 12.46
CA ARG A 211 -11.01 11.17 13.52
C ARG A 211 -12.28 10.32 13.69
N TYR A 212 -12.89 9.88 12.58
CA TYR A 212 -14.06 9.00 12.62
C TYR A 212 -13.74 7.67 13.30
N MET A 213 -12.56 7.10 13.00
CA MET A 213 -12.04 5.87 13.61
C MET A 213 -11.52 6.08 15.06
N GLU A 214 -11.54 7.29 15.60
CA GLU A 214 -10.90 7.64 16.88
C GLU A 214 -9.39 7.24 16.90
N TYR A 215 -8.76 7.21 15.73
CA TYR A 215 -7.37 6.86 15.58
C TYR A 215 -6.47 8.10 15.62
N HIS A 216 -5.44 8.05 16.46
CA HIS A 216 -4.42 9.09 16.59
C HIS A 216 -3.10 8.58 15.99
N PRO A 217 -2.75 8.99 14.75
CA PRO A 217 -1.45 8.64 14.18
C PRO A 217 -0.31 9.05 15.12
N PRO A 218 0.75 8.25 15.23
CA PRO A 218 1.93 8.66 16.00
C PRO A 218 2.56 9.90 15.36
N ASN A 219 3.06 10.80 16.23
CA ASN A 219 3.76 12.03 15.83
C ASN A 219 5.08 11.73 15.12
#